data_94817c2d64372167b16d5bbb54bb5304
#
_entry.id   94817c2d64372167b16d5bbb54bb5304
#
_cell.length_a   1.000
_cell.length_b   1.000
_cell.length_c   1.000
_cell.angle_alpha   90.00
_cell.angle_beta   90.00
_cell.angle_gamma   90.00
#
_symmetry.space_group_name_H-M   'P 1'
#
loop_
_entity.id
_entity.type
_entity.pdbx_description
1 polymer ?
#
loop_
_entity_poly.entity_id
_entity_poly.type
_entity_poly.pdbx_seq_one_letter_code
_entity_poly.pdbx_strand_id
1 'polypeptide(L)'
;MPYDLTNASIKDRFDHLLSVISGERFIKMQGLGNEVPFFICPYNPKDSNDMENLQKSLISKLDQINVTILDINLYDLTSEMLKNEGDFEWLLNNESSMSKRELQEELQSILDVEEALTPVINKKMQDSKFDVMFVSGVGNVF
;
A
#
# COMPACT_ATOMS: atom_id res chain seq x y z
N MET A 1 5.40 21.24 -12.62
CA MET A 1 6.54 20.36 -12.35
C MET A 1 6.15 19.34 -11.30
N PRO A 2 6.43 18.06 -11.54
CA PRO A 2 6.29 17.08 -10.46
C PRO A 2 7.30 17.42 -9.35
N TYR A 3 6.83 17.45 -8.14
CA TYR A 3 7.67 17.68 -6.97
C TYR A 3 8.49 16.40 -6.70
N ASP A 4 9.81 16.51 -6.76
CA ASP A 4 10.69 15.38 -6.48
C ASP A 4 10.85 15.20 -4.97
N LEU A 5 10.18 14.18 -4.44
CA LEU A 5 10.24 13.84 -3.03
C LEU A 5 11.40 12.90 -2.66
N THR A 6 12.16 12.42 -3.63
CA THR A 6 13.19 11.41 -3.39
C THR A 6 14.26 11.86 -2.40
N ASN A 7 14.66 13.13 -2.51
CA ASN A 7 15.69 13.73 -1.65
C ASN A 7 15.14 14.75 -0.66
N ALA A 8 13.83 14.87 -0.54
CA ALA A 8 13.21 15.78 0.40
C ALA A 8 13.36 15.28 1.84
N SER A 9 13.37 16.21 2.81
CA SER A 9 13.32 15.86 4.22
C SER A 9 11.99 15.19 4.56
N ILE A 10 11.93 14.44 5.68
CA ILE A 10 10.70 13.80 6.14
C ILE A 10 9.61 14.85 6.39
N LYS A 11 9.97 15.99 6.97
CA LYS A 11 9.03 17.08 7.20
C LYS A 11 8.47 17.64 5.89
N ASP A 12 9.32 17.87 4.90
CA ASP A 12 8.90 18.40 3.60
C ASP A 12 7.99 17.40 2.87
N ARG A 13 8.29 16.12 2.95
CA ARG A 13 7.44 15.07 2.40
C ARG A 13 6.07 15.07 3.06
N PHE A 14 6.05 15.14 4.38
CA PHE A 14 4.80 15.19 5.15
C PHE A 14 3.95 16.40 4.75
N ASP A 15 4.53 17.58 4.74
CA ASP A 15 3.82 18.82 4.40
C ASP A 15 3.28 18.79 2.96
N HIS A 16 4.08 18.28 2.03
CA HIS A 16 3.67 18.17 0.64
C HIS A 16 2.53 17.17 0.46
N LEU A 17 2.64 15.98 1.03
CA LEU A 17 1.60 14.95 0.94
C LEU A 17 0.32 15.41 1.60
N LEU A 18 0.40 16.04 2.76
CA LEU A 18 -0.79 16.58 3.44
C LEU A 18 -1.47 17.63 2.57
N SER A 19 -0.72 18.54 1.97
CA SER A 19 -1.25 19.57 1.07
C SER A 19 -1.96 18.98 -0.15
N VAL A 20 -1.36 17.99 -0.79
CA VAL A 20 -1.94 17.35 -1.99
C VAL A 20 -3.19 16.56 -1.63
N ILE A 21 -3.11 15.71 -0.62
CA ILE A 21 -4.20 14.77 -0.27
C ILE A 21 -5.40 15.49 0.33
N SER A 22 -5.17 16.55 1.10
CA SER A 22 -6.26 17.37 1.65
C SER A 22 -6.92 18.31 0.63
N GLY A 23 -6.33 18.44 -0.56
CA GLY A 23 -6.85 19.31 -1.60
C GLY A 23 -8.15 18.79 -2.23
N GLU A 24 -9.09 19.68 -2.49
CA GLU A 24 -10.38 19.31 -3.11
C GLU A 24 -10.21 18.56 -4.45
N ARG A 25 -9.21 18.95 -5.21
CA ARG A 25 -8.95 18.34 -6.51
C ARG A 25 -8.64 16.85 -6.40
N PHE A 26 -7.91 16.48 -5.38
CA PHE A 26 -7.56 15.07 -5.12
C PHE A 26 -8.77 14.31 -4.56
N ILE A 27 -9.40 14.84 -3.52
CA ILE A 27 -10.52 14.18 -2.83
C ILE A 27 -11.73 14.01 -3.73
N LYS A 28 -12.05 15.02 -4.54
CA LYS A 28 -13.21 15.00 -5.43
C LYS A 28 -12.94 14.36 -6.79
N MET A 29 -11.78 13.74 -6.96
CA MET A 29 -11.38 13.13 -8.25
C MET A 29 -11.43 14.11 -9.42
N GLN A 30 -11.11 15.38 -9.19
CA GLN A 30 -11.09 16.42 -10.22
C GLN A 30 -9.77 16.39 -10.99
N GLY A 31 -9.61 15.39 -11.85
CA GLY A 31 -8.52 15.30 -12.79
C GLY A 31 -8.94 15.68 -14.20
N LEU A 32 -7.98 15.84 -15.10
CA LEU A 32 -8.24 16.00 -16.53
C LEU A 32 -8.69 14.66 -17.12
N GLY A 33 -9.84 14.63 -17.80
CA GLY A 33 -10.25 13.47 -18.58
C GLY A 33 -10.77 12.26 -17.81
N ASN A 34 -11.40 12.45 -16.65
CA ASN A 34 -11.95 11.36 -15.82
C ASN A 34 -10.90 10.40 -15.23
N GLU A 35 -9.66 10.82 -15.15
CA GLU A 35 -8.62 10.03 -14.51
C GLU A 35 -8.77 10.06 -12.98
N VAL A 36 -8.61 8.88 -12.36
CA VAL A 36 -8.54 8.77 -10.90
C VAL A 36 -7.25 9.46 -10.44
N PRO A 37 -7.29 10.40 -9.48
CA PRO A 37 -6.09 11.01 -8.93
C PRO A 37 -5.17 9.95 -8.33
N PHE A 38 -3.94 9.98 -8.74
CA PHE A 38 -2.97 8.96 -8.40
C PHE A 38 -1.62 9.61 -8.06
N PHE A 39 -1.01 9.18 -6.96
CA PHE A 39 0.24 9.74 -6.48
C PHE A 39 1.17 8.63 -5.97
N ILE A 40 2.41 8.63 -6.45
CA ILE A 40 3.44 7.71 -5.97
C ILE A 40 4.47 8.49 -5.18
N CYS A 41 4.78 8.03 -3.96
CA CYS A 41 5.82 8.62 -3.11
C CYS A 41 6.95 7.60 -2.91
N PRO A 42 7.97 7.60 -3.77
CA PRO A 42 9.10 6.70 -3.60
C PRO A 42 10.00 7.17 -2.45
N TYR A 43 10.68 6.23 -1.81
CA TYR A 43 11.65 6.53 -0.76
C TYR A 43 12.76 5.48 -0.72
N ASN A 44 13.89 5.86 -0.11
CA ASN A 44 15.02 4.96 0.07
C ASN A 44 14.68 3.92 1.16
N PRO A 45 14.98 2.63 0.99
CA PRO A 45 14.72 1.62 2.01
C PRO A 45 15.27 1.92 3.40
N LYS A 46 16.37 2.67 3.50
CA LYS A 46 16.92 3.11 4.79
C LYS A 46 15.99 4.04 5.57
N ASP A 47 15.06 4.70 4.88
CA ASP A 47 14.09 5.63 5.46
C ASP A 47 12.76 4.95 5.82
N SER A 48 12.67 3.63 5.73
CA SER A 48 11.42 2.87 5.93
C SER A 48 10.74 3.18 7.25
N ASN A 49 11.48 3.23 8.36
CA ASN A 49 10.88 3.51 9.67
C ASN A 49 10.34 4.93 9.74
N ASP A 50 11.08 5.90 9.19
CA ASP A 50 10.63 7.29 9.16
C ASP A 50 9.40 7.46 8.28
N MET A 51 9.35 6.75 7.15
CA MET A 51 8.19 6.78 6.26
C MET A 51 6.97 6.10 6.86
N GLU A 52 7.16 5.03 7.61
CA GLU A 52 6.06 4.38 8.35
C GLU A 52 5.46 5.32 9.39
N ASN A 53 6.31 6.01 10.16
CA ASN A 53 5.86 7.00 11.13
C ASN A 53 5.19 8.20 10.45
N LEU A 54 5.73 8.66 9.31
CA LEU A 54 5.12 9.71 8.50
C LEU A 54 3.71 9.31 8.07
N GLN A 55 3.54 8.09 7.59
CA GLN A 55 2.25 7.58 7.13
C GLN A 55 1.21 7.57 8.25
N LYS A 56 1.58 7.10 9.43
CA LYS A 56 0.71 7.09 10.61
C LYS A 56 0.29 8.50 11.02
N SER A 57 1.24 9.43 11.03
CA SER A 57 0.98 10.84 11.35
C SER A 57 0.07 11.49 10.31
N LEU A 58 0.29 11.18 9.04
CA LEU A 58 -0.50 11.71 7.93
C LEU A 58 -1.95 11.23 8.01
N ILE A 59 -2.17 9.94 8.26
CA ILE A 59 -3.51 9.37 8.44
C ILE A 59 -4.23 10.05 9.60
N SER A 60 -3.55 10.25 10.72
CA SER A 60 -4.12 10.92 11.89
C SER A 60 -4.50 12.37 11.60
N LYS A 61 -3.64 13.12 10.90
CA LYS A 61 -3.93 14.50 10.51
C LYS A 61 -5.10 14.60 9.55
N LEU A 62 -5.16 13.70 8.58
CA LEU A 62 -6.25 13.68 7.60
C LEU A 62 -7.58 13.32 8.27
N ASP A 63 -7.57 12.40 9.23
CA ASP A 63 -8.76 12.06 10.01
C ASP A 63 -9.29 13.27 10.79
N GLN A 64 -8.40 14.09 11.33
CA GLN A 64 -8.80 15.33 12.04
C GLN A 64 -9.54 16.34 11.16
N ILE A 65 -9.33 16.30 9.86
CA ILE A 65 -10.01 17.16 8.89
C ILE A 65 -11.10 16.41 8.11
N ASN A 66 -11.55 15.28 8.65
CA ASN A 66 -12.61 14.44 8.09
C ASN A 66 -12.28 13.80 6.73
N VAL A 67 -11.01 13.54 6.47
CA VAL A 67 -10.57 12.75 5.33
C VAL A 67 -10.25 11.34 5.81
N THR A 68 -11.08 10.38 5.44
CA THR A 68 -10.95 8.99 5.86
C THR A 68 -10.03 8.22 4.93
N ILE A 69 -9.06 7.52 5.48
CA ILE A 69 -8.07 6.76 4.74
C ILE A 69 -8.33 5.26 4.87
N LEU A 70 -8.38 4.57 3.75
CA LEU A 70 -8.26 3.11 3.70
C LEU A 70 -6.77 2.79 3.55
N ASP A 71 -6.16 2.27 4.59
CA ASP A 71 -4.73 1.96 4.62
C ASP A 71 -4.52 0.48 4.35
N ILE A 72 -3.87 0.17 3.24
CA ILE A 72 -3.55 -1.19 2.82
C ILE A 72 -2.04 -1.36 2.79
N ASN A 73 -1.51 -2.16 3.70
CA ASN A 73 -0.13 -2.62 3.65
C ASN A 73 -0.10 -3.98 2.95
N LEU A 74 0.54 -4.04 1.80
CA LEU A 74 0.56 -5.26 0.98
C LEU A 74 1.30 -6.42 1.65
N TYR A 75 2.34 -6.13 2.42
CA TYR A 75 3.03 -7.17 3.18
C TYR A 75 2.11 -7.82 4.21
N ASP A 76 1.41 -7.01 4.99
CA ASP A 76 0.47 -7.51 6.00
C ASP A 76 -0.70 -8.25 5.34
N LEU A 77 -1.21 -7.73 4.23
CA LEU A 77 -2.30 -8.33 3.49
C LEU A 77 -1.93 -9.71 2.93
N THR A 78 -0.76 -9.82 2.32
CA THR A 78 -0.30 -11.10 1.78
C THR A 78 -0.02 -12.11 2.87
N SER A 79 0.52 -11.68 4.01
CA SER A 79 0.71 -12.54 5.19
C SER A 79 -0.61 -13.07 5.72
N GLU A 80 -1.62 -12.22 5.80
CA GLU A 80 -2.97 -12.59 6.22
C GLU A 80 -3.60 -13.60 5.25
N MET A 81 -3.48 -13.36 3.95
CA MET A 81 -3.99 -14.27 2.92
C MET A 81 -3.37 -15.66 3.02
N LEU A 82 -2.05 -15.74 3.19
CA LEU A 82 -1.34 -17.01 3.33
C LEU A 82 -1.80 -17.78 4.56
N LYS A 83 -2.02 -17.11 5.69
CA LYS A 83 -2.47 -17.73 6.93
C LYS A 83 -3.90 -18.21 6.84
N ASN A 84 -4.80 -17.42 6.28
CA ASN A 84 -6.22 -17.71 6.24
C ASN A 84 -6.57 -18.88 5.33
N GLU A 85 -5.80 -19.09 4.26
CA GLU A 85 -6.04 -20.19 3.32
C GLU A 85 -5.27 -21.47 3.65
N GLY A 86 -4.50 -21.47 4.75
CA GLY A 86 -3.68 -22.61 5.13
C GLY A 86 -2.38 -22.76 4.31
N ASP A 87 -2.17 -21.90 3.35
CA ASP A 87 -0.99 -21.93 2.48
C ASP A 87 0.31 -21.73 3.25
N PHE A 88 0.27 -20.93 4.30
CA PHE A 88 1.43 -20.67 5.14
C PHE A 88 1.93 -21.95 5.82
N GLU A 89 1.02 -22.75 6.40
CA GLU A 89 1.37 -24.01 7.03
C GLU A 89 1.92 -25.03 6.01
N TRP A 90 1.28 -25.10 4.84
CA TRP A 90 1.73 -25.95 3.76
C TRP A 90 3.15 -25.58 3.32
N LEU A 91 3.44 -24.31 3.15
CA LEU A 91 4.77 -23.80 2.79
C LEU A 91 5.80 -24.14 3.87
N LEU A 92 5.49 -23.95 5.14
CA LEU A 92 6.37 -24.31 6.24
C LEU A 92 6.72 -25.81 6.25
N ASN A 93 5.73 -26.65 6.00
CA ASN A 93 5.90 -28.10 6.00
C ASN A 93 6.67 -28.61 4.77
N ASN A 94 6.65 -27.87 3.66
CA ASN A 94 7.23 -28.30 2.39
C ASN A 94 8.46 -27.50 1.96
N GLU A 95 8.80 -26.41 2.65
CA GLU A 95 9.92 -25.54 2.31
C GLU A 95 11.24 -26.29 2.19
N SER A 96 11.53 -27.21 3.12
CA SER A 96 12.77 -27.98 3.14
C SER A 96 12.93 -28.92 1.95
N SER A 97 11.84 -29.33 1.31
CA SER A 97 11.84 -30.22 0.15
C SER A 97 11.77 -29.47 -1.18
N MET A 98 11.64 -28.14 -1.13
CA MET A 98 11.50 -27.30 -2.32
C MET A 98 12.81 -26.59 -2.63
N SER A 99 13.11 -26.45 -3.92
CA SER A 99 14.17 -25.54 -4.37
C SER A 99 13.73 -24.10 -4.16
N LYS A 100 14.69 -23.19 -4.12
CA LYS A 100 14.41 -21.75 -4.03
C LYS A 100 13.49 -21.27 -5.16
N ARG A 101 13.69 -21.80 -6.35
CA ARG A 101 12.89 -21.47 -7.52
C ARG A 101 11.45 -22.01 -7.38
N GLU A 102 11.28 -23.23 -6.93
CA GLU A 102 9.96 -23.83 -6.70
C GLU A 102 9.18 -23.05 -5.66
N LEU A 103 9.83 -22.65 -4.55
CA LEU A 103 9.22 -21.83 -3.52
C LEU A 103 8.78 -20.48 -4.08
N GLN A 104 9.61 -19.83 -4.88
CA GLN A 104 9.28 -18.55 -5.50
C GLN A 104 8.08 -18.68 -6.45
N GLU A 105 8.05 -19.71 -7.28
CA GLU A 105 6.93 -19.96 -8.21
C GLU A 105 5.63 -20.20 -7.45
N GLU A 106 5.68 -20.97 -6.37
CA GLU A 106 4.51 -21.24 -5.54
C GLU A 106 3.99 -19.97 -4.87
N LEU A 107 4.86 -19.13 -4.31
CA LEU A 107 4.48 -17.85 -3.72
C LEU A 107 3.87 -16.91 -4.76
N GLN A 108 4.44 -16.86 -5.96
CA GLN A 108 3.90 -16.02 -7.03
C GLN A 108 2.52 -16.49 -7.47
N SER A 109 2.27 -17.79 -7.48
CA SER A 109 0.95 -18.32 -7.80
C SER A 109 -0.09 -18.00 -6.73
N ILE A 110 0.25 -18.16 -5.46
CA ILE A 110 -0.64 -17.87 -4.32
C ILE A 110 -0.95 -16.37 -4.25
N LEU A 111 0.03 -15.52 -4.53
CA LEU A 111 -0.07 -14.07 -4.41
C LEU A 111 -0.25 -13.36 -5.76
N ASP A 112 -0.83 -14.03 -6.73
CA ASP A 112 -1.09 -13.45 -8.04
C ASP A 112 -1.86 -12.13 -7.92
N VAL A 113 -1.36 -11.08 -8.58
CA VAL A 113 -1.91 -9.73 -8.46
C VAL A 113 -3.35 -9.68 -8.98
N GLU A 114 -3.61 -10.28 -10.14
CA GLU A 114 -4.93 -10.19 -10.77
C GLU A 114 -5.95 -11.14 -10.14
N GLU A 115 -5.55 -12.37 -9.85
CA GLU A 115 -6.47 -13.42 -9.43
C GLU A 115 -6.61 -13.54 -7.90
N ALA A 116 -5.60 -13.11 -7.13
CA ALA A 116 -5.60 -13.24 -5.68
C ALA A 116 -5.67 -11.90 -4.94
N LEU A 117 -4.73 -10.98 -5.20
CA LEU A 117 -4.65 -9.71 -4.50
C LEU A 117 -5.77 -8.75 -4.86
N THR A 118 -6.03 -8.55 -6.14
CA THR A 118 -7.03 -7.57 -6.60
C THR A 118 -8.43 -7.85 -6.05
N PRO A 119 -8.94 -9.09 -6.05
CA PRO A 119 -10.24 -9.37 -5.44
C PRO A 119 -10.31 -9.05 -3.95
N VAL A 120 -9.24 -9.30 -3.20
CA VAL A 120 -9.20 -9.00 -1.76
C VAL A 120 -9.21 -7.49 -1.52
N ILE A 121 -8.42 -6.75 -2.28
CA ILE A 121 -8.39 -5.28 -2.20
C ILE A 121 -9.75 -4.70 -2.57
N ASN A 122 -10.36 -5.18 -3.64
CA ASN A 122 -11.71 -4.75 -4.06
C ASN A 122 -12.75 -4.97 -2.97
N LYS A 123 -12.70 -6.10 -2.29
CA LYS A 123 -13.60 -6.38 -1.18
C LYS A 123 -13.42 -5.39 -0.04
N LYS A 124 -12.18 -5.09 0.33
CA LYS A 124 -11.88 -4.09 1.35
C LYS A 124 -12.40 -2.71 0.96
N MET A 125 -12.28 -2.34 -0.31
CA MET A 125 -12.82 -1.07 -0.82
C MET A 125 -14.35 -1.02 -0.75
N GLN A 126 -15.03 -2.12 -1.03
CA GLN A 126 -16.49 -2.21 -0.96
C GLN A 126 -17.01 -2.19 0.47
N ASP A 127 -16.29 -2.82 1.40
CA ASP A 127 -16.70 -2.95 2.80
C ASP A 127 -16.38 -1.72 3.65
N SER A 128 -15.66 -0.75 3.11
CA SER A 128 -15.19 0.43 3.84
C SER A 128 -15.64 1.71 3.16
N LYS A 129 -15.96 2.72 3.98
CA LYS A 129 -16.17 4.09 3.48
C LYS A 129 -14.84 4.83 3.64
N PHE A 130 -14.33 5.35 2.54
CA PHE A 130 -13.06 6.09 2.57
C PHE A 130 -13.05 7.16 1.48
N ASP A 131 -12.21 8.16 1.67
CA ASP A 131 -11.99 9.24 0.71
C ASP A 131 -10.73 8.98 -0.12
N VAL A 132 -9.71 8.40 0.51
CA VAL A 132 -8.41 8.14 -0.12
C VAL A 132 -7.91 6.77 0.33
N MET A 133 -7.29 6.03 -0.58
CA MET A 133 -6.65 4.75 -0.28
C MET A 133 -5.13 4.91 -0.30
N PHE A 134 -4.48 4.45 0.77
CA PHE A 134 -3.03 4.30 0.83
C PHE A 134 -2.64 2.86 0.57
N VAL A 135 -1.66 2.66 -0.28
CA VAL A 135 -1.07 1.34 -0.52
C VAL A 135 0.42 1.42 -0.21
N SER A 136 0.88 0.58 0.69
CA SER A 136 2.28 0.51 1.10
C SER A 136 2.79 -0.92 1.12
N GLY A 137 4.08 -1.11 1.39
CA GLY A 137 4.67 -2.43 1.49
C GLY A 137 4.97 -3.11 0.15
N VAL A 138 4.88 -2.38 -0.95
CA VAL A 138 5.13 -2.94 -2.30
C VAL A 138 6.51 -3.57 -2.39
N GLY A 139 7.54 -2.87 -1.96
CA GLY A 139 8.92 -3.34 -2.00
C GLY A 139 9.23 -4.51 -1.08
N ASN A 140 8.34 -4.86 -0.16
CA ASN A 140 8.48 -6.01 0.73
C ASN A 140 7.87 -7.28 0.15
N VAL A 141 7.07 -7.16 -0.91
CA VAL A 141 6.35 -8.27 -1.55
C VAL A 141 6.86 -8.53 -2.96
N PHE A 142 7.13 -7.49 -3.70
CA PHE A 142 7.56 -7.51 -5.09
C PHE A 142 8.98 -6.88 -5.25
#